data_d9650ac391f9f252fa44892b25989536
#
_entry.id   d9650ac391f9f252fa44892b25989536
#
_cell.length_a   1.000
_cell.length_b   1.000
_cell.length_c   1.000
_cell.angle_alpha   90.00
_cell.angle_beta   90.00
_cell.angle_gamma   90.00
#
_symmetry.space_group_name_H-M   'P 1'
#
loop_
_entity.id
_entity.type
_entity.pdbx_description
1 polymer ?
#
loop_
_entity_poly.entity_id
_entity_poly.type
_entity_poly.pdbx_seq_one_letter_code
_entity_poly.pdbx_strand_id
1 'polypeptide(L)'
;CFNLFKNGSKITEHILNKCTLVVIPILNPDGAERYTRINANLVDLNRDAQDLSQPESKVLREVYNNFKPDFCFNLHGQRTIFSAGEINNVATLSFLSPAQDKERLLTPNRKVAMAIIGELNAMLQNEIPNNIGRYDDGFNLNCVGDTFQNFGVPTLLYEAGHFANDYDREEVRRLMF
;
A
#
# COMPACT_ATOMS: atom_id res chain seq x y z
N CYS A 1 -5.07 12.97 4.02
CA CYS A 1 -4.62 12.28 5.24
C CYS A 1 -4.33 13.23 6.38
N PHE A 2 -3.25 13.99 6.33
CA PHE A 2 -2.86 14.89 7.44
C PHE A 2 -3.93 15.91 7.83
N ASN A 3 -4.68 16.46 6.87
CA ASN A 3 -5.78 17.38 7.15
C ASN A 3 -6.94 16.70 7.88
N LEU A 4 -7.22 15.44 7.57
CA LEU A 4 -8.23 14.67 8.28
C LEU A 4 -7.86 14.53 9.77
N PHE A 5 -6.61 14.21 10.06
CA PHE A 5 -6.11 14.07 11.43
C PHE A 5 -6.00 15.43 12.17
N LYS A 6 -5.72 16.52 11.46
CA LYS A 6 -5.68 17.86 12.05
C LYS A 6 -7.06 18.41 12.41
N ASN A 7 -8.08 18.07 11.64
CA ASN A 7 -9.42 18.63 11.79
C ASN A 7 -10.28 17.99 12.89
N GLY A 8 -9.76 17.01 13.63
CA GLY A 8 -10.35 16.47 14.86
C GLY A 8 -11.76 15.89 14.70
N SER A 9 -12.00 15.07 13.65
CA SER A 9 -13.26 14.36 13.54
C SER A 9 -13.40 13.29 14.64
N LYS A 10 -14.63 12.91 15.01
CA LYS A 10 -14.87 11.81 15.96
C LYS A 10 -14.18 10.51 15.54
N ILE A 11 -14.11 10.24 14.23
CA ILE A 11 -13.41 9.08 13.67
C ILE A 11 -11.91 9.19 13.94
N THR A 12 -11.33 10.35 13.67
CA THR A 12 -9.91 10.61 13.91
C THR A 12 -9.54 10.45 15.38
N GLU A 13 -10.33 11.03 16.27
CA GLU A 13 -10.14 10.90 17.72
C GLU A 13 -10.22 9.42 18.13
N HIS A 14 -11.20 8.68 17.61
CA HIS A 14 -11.35 7.26 17.90
C HIS A 14 -10.11 6.45 17.45
N ILE A 15 -9.59 6.72 16.27
CA ILE A 15 -8.39 6.05 15.73
C ILE A 15 -7.18 6.39 16.61
N LEU A 16 -6.91 7.67 16.86
CA LEU A 16 -5.73 8.11 17.60
C LEU A 16 -5.75 7.69 19.09
N ASN A 17 -6.94 7.47 19.65
CA ASN A 17 -7.07 6.92 21.01
C ASN A 17 -6.80 5.41 21.09
N LYS A 18 -6.80 4.70 19.96
CA LYS A 18 -6.64 3.25 19.88
C LYS A 18 -5.35 2.82 19.19
N CYS A 19 -4.82 3.65 18.31
CA CYS A 19 -3.71 3.30 17.43
C CYS A 19 -2.62 4.37 17.45
N THR A 20 -1.37 3.94 17.39
CA THR A 20 -0.24 4.79 17.03
C THR A 20 -0.03 4.70 15.53
N LEU A 21 -0.07 5.84 14.84
CA LEU A 21 0.17 5.89 13.40
C LEU A 21 1.57 6.41 13.11
N VAL A 22 2.34 5.63 12.37
CA VAL A 22 3.64 6.03 11.83
C VAL A 22 3.51 6.18 10.33
N VAL A 23 3.76 7.36 9.80
CA VAL A 23 3.55 7.67 8.38
C VAL A 23 4.84 8.18 7.76
N ILE A 24 5.27 7.54 6.68
CA ILE A 24 6.33 8.02 5.80
C ILE A 24 5.64 8.54 4.52
N PRO A 25 5.44 9.86 4.39
CA PRO A 25 4.65 10.42 3.28
C PRO A 25 5.28 10.19 1.91
N ILE A 26 6.60 10.29 1.84
CA ILE A 26 7.40 10.12 0.62
C ILE A 26 8.69 9.43 1.02
N LEU A 27 8.81 8.15 0.67
CA LEU A 27 10.05 7.39 0.92
C LEU A 27 11.16 7.76 -0.07
N ASN A 28 10.80 8.07 -1.31
CA ASN A 28 11.71 8.41 -2.39
C ASN A 28 11.51 9.88 -2.82
N PRO A 29 12.11 10.86 -2.12
CA PRO A 29 11.94 12.28 -2.45
C PRO A 29 12.51 12.63 -3.82
N ASP A 30 13.66 12.08 -4.20
CA ASP A 30 14.28 12.33 -5.50
C ASP A 30 13.42 11.81 -6.66
N GLY A 31 12.86 10.62 -6.49
CA GLY A 31 11.94 10.05 -7.46
C GLY A 31 10.63 10.81 -7.56
N ALA A 32 10.13 11.31 -6.42
CA ALA A 32 8.93 12.15 -6.40
C ALA A 32 9.14 13.47 -7.15
N GLU A 33 10.27 14.15 -6.93
CA GLU A 33 10.62 15.38 -7.64
C GLU A 33 10.75 15.19 -9.14
N ARG A 34 11.42 14.09 -9.56
CA ARG A 34 11.67 13.78 -10.98
C ARG A 34 10.55 12.98 -11.65
N TYR A 35 9.53 12.63 -10.90
CA TYR A 35 8.46 11.72 -11.36
C TYR A 35 8.98 10.39 -11.90
N THR A 36 9.93 9.80 -11.19
CA THR A 36 10.54 8.51 -11.51
C THR A 36 10.34 7.49 -10.40
N ARG A 37 10.42 6.20 -10.74
CA ARG A 37 10.35 5.11 -9.78
C ARG A 37 11.65 4.94 -8.97
N ILE A 38 12.78 5.26 -9.58
CA ILE A 38 14.12 5.10 -9.01
C ILE A 38 14.51 6.33 -8.19
N ASN A 39 15.40 6.15 -7.21
CA ASN A 39 15.99 7.24 -6.43
C ASN A 39 17.15 7.94 -7.17
N ALA A 40 17.87 8.86 -6.52
CA ALA A 40 19.00 9.57 -7.10
C ALA A 40 20.13 8.64 -7.56
N ASN A 41 20.29 7.50 -6.92
CA ASN A 41 21.30 6.48 -7.27
C ASN A 41 20.79 5.48 -8.33
N LEU A 42 19.67 5.76 -8.99
CA LEU A 42 19.04 4.91 -10.00
C LEU A 42 18.59 3.54 -9.47
N VAL A 43 18.31 3.43 -8.18
CA VAL A 43 17.84 2.21 -7.52
C VAL A 43 16.35 2.27 -7.30
N ASP A 44 15.64 1.19 -7.62
CA ASP A 44 14.25 0.97 -7.22
C ASP A 44 14.19 0.53 -5.75
N LEU A 45 13.73 1.41 -4.86
CA LEU A 45 13.66 1.12 -3.41
C LEU A 45 12.75 -0.08 -3.09
N ASN A 46 11.76 -0.37 -3.95
CA ASN A 46 10.94 -1.56 -3.79
C ASN A 46 11.61 -2.83 -4.37
N ARG A 47 12.92 -2.80 -4.58
CA ARG A 47 13.80 -3.93 -4.90
C ARG A 47 15.05 -3.96 -4.01
N ASP A 48 15.08 -3.09 -2.99
CA ASP A 48 16.23 -2.90 -2.08
C ASP A 48 15.87 -3.25 -0.61
N ALA A 49 14.71 -3.86 -0.39
CA ALA A 49 14.21 -4.11 0.96
C ALA A 49 15.06 -5.11 1.76
N GLN A 50 15.80 -6.01 1.09
CA GLN A 50 16.75 -6.94 1.75
C GLN A 50 18.17 -6.40 1.77
N ASP A 51 18.64 -5.88 0.65
CA ASP A 51 20.03 -5.45 0.49
C ASP A 51 20.32 -4.16 1.29
N LEU A 52 19.29 -3.33 1.51
CA LEU A 52 19.40 -2.06 2.25
C LEU A 52 20.58 -1.23 1.75
N SER A 53 20.80 -1.23 0.43
CA SER A 53 21.93 -0.53 -0.18
C SER A 53 21.74 0.99 -0.13
N GLN A 54 20.48 1.44 -0.11
CA GLN A 54 20.11 2.85 -0.16
C GLN A 54 19.82 3.42 1.23
N PRO A 55 20.08 4.71 1.45
CA PRO A 55 19.79 5.36 2.73
C PRO A 55 18.30 5.32 3.08
N GLU A 56 17.42 5.49 2.10
CA GLU A 56 15.97 5.44 2.28
C GLU A 56 15.50 4.06 2.76
N SER A 57 16.04 3.00 2.20
CA SER A 57 15.75 1.62 2.60
C SER A 57 16.21 1.33 4.03
N LYS A 58 17.36 1.88 4.42
CA LYS A 58 17.87 1.79 5.81
C LYS A 58 16.96 2.52 6.77
N VAL A 59 16.56 3.74 6.44
CA VAL A 59 15.62 4.54 7.27
C VAL A 59 14.29 3.81 7.43
N LEU A 60 13.73 3.27 6.34
CA LEU A 60 12.49 2.49 6.40
C LEU A 60 12.63 1.28 7.34
N ARG A 61 13.74 0.54 7.23
CA ARG A 61 14.02 -0.62 8.08
C ARG A 61 14.21 -0.20 9.56
N GLU A 62 14.89 0.92 9.81
CA GLU A 62 15.08 1.47 11.14
C GLU A 62 13.74 1.88 11.78
N VAL A 63 12.89 2.57 11.05
CA VAL A 63 11.53 2.91 11.49
C VAL A 63 10.74 1.65 11.84
N TYR A 64 10.76 0.64 10.97
CA TYR A 64 10.12 -0.65 11.25
C TYR A 64 10.64 -1.28 12.56
N ASN A 65 11.96 -1.34 12.74
CA ASN A 65 12.57 -1.97 13.91
C ASN A 65 12.26 -1.21 15.21
N ASN A 66 12.19 0.11 15.16
CA ASN A 66 11.93 0.96 16.32
C ASN A 66 10.46 0.91 16.76
N PHE A 67 9.52 0.90 15.82
CA PHE A 67 8.09 0.94 16.11
C PHE A 67 7.45 -0.45 16.21
N LYS A 68 8.02 -1.47 15.56
CA LYS A 68 7.49 -2.85 15.53
C LYS A 68 5.98 -2.87 15.26
N PRO A 69 5.54 -2.41 14.10
CA PRO A 69 4.12 -2.19 13.83
C PRO A 69 3.33 -3.51 13.86
N ASP A 70 2.08 -3.45 14.31
CA ASP A 70 1.13 -4.56 14.24
C ASP A 70 0.58 -4.76 12.82
N PHE A 71 0.58 -3.70 12.00
CA PHE A 71 0.13 -3.70 10.61
C PHE A 71 1.00 -2.80 9.76
N CYS A 72 1.20 -3.17 8.50
CA CYS A 72 1.85 -2.33 7.49
C CYS A 72 0.92 -2.05 6.32
N PHE A 73 0.86 -0.78 5.90
CA PHE A 73 0.15 -0.33 4.71
C PHE A 73 1.17 0.19 3.70
N ASN A 74 1.29 -0.51 2.57
CA ASN A 74 2.21 -0.16 1.49
C ASN A 74 1.42 0.49 0.35
N LEU A 75 1.52 1.81 0.25
CA LEU A 75 0.69 2.61 -0.66
C LEU A 75 1.44 2.85 -1.98
N HIS A 76 0.86 2.39 -3.07
CA HIS A 76 1.40 2.50 -4.42
C HIS A 76 0.47 3.29 -5.36
N GLY A 77 1.05 3.82 -6.42
CA GLY A 77 0.32 4.39 -7.55
C GLY A 77 0.48 3.53 -8.79
N GLN A 78 -0.61 3.02 -9.30
CA GLN A 78 -0.63 2.24 -10.53
C GLN A 78 -0.58 3.16 -11.76
N ARG A 79 0.43 3.04 -12.59
CA ARG A 79 0.58 3.85 -13.82
C ARG A 79 -0.26 3.33 -14.97
N THR A 80 -0.32 2.02 -15.12
CA THR A 80 -1.04 1.36 -16.22
C THR A 80 -2.52 1.26 -15.88
N ILE A 81 -3.37 1.49 -16.87
CA ILE A 81 -4.80 1.24 -16.75
C ILE A 81 -5.01 -0.27 -16.89
N PHE A 82 -5.40 -0.93 -15.80
CA PHE A 82 -5.79 -2.33 -15.80
C PHE A 82 -7.30 -2.48 -15.66
N SER A 83 -7.84 -3.59 -16.14
CA SER A 83 -9.21 -3.97 -15.87
C SER A 83 -9.35 -4.63 -14.51
N ALA A 84 -10.51 -4.44 -13.87
CA ALA A 84 -10.88 -5.14 -12.65
C ALA A 84 -11.55 -6.48 -13.00
N GLY A 85 -10.81 -7.59 -12.85
CA GLY A 85 -11.29 -8.92 -13.19
C GLY A 85 -11.49 -9.14 -14.70
N GLU A 86 -12.49 -9.93 -15.06
CA GLU A 86 -12.77 -10.35 -16.45
C GLU A 86 -13.64 -9.35 -17.22
N ILE A 87 -14.19 -8.35 -16.54
CA ILE A 87 -15.06 -7.33 -17.15
C ILE A 87 -14.24 -6.11 -17.56
N ASN A 88 -14.69 -5.41 -18.61
CA ASN A 88 -13.99 -4.24 -19.13
C ASN A 88 -14.23 -2.98 -18.25
N ASN A 89 -14.00 -3.11 -16.96
CA ASN A 89 -14.03 -1.99 -16.00
C ASN A 89 -12.62 -1.64 -15.56
N VAL A 90 -12.36 -0.36 -15.40
CA VAL A 90 -11.05 0.11 -14.93
C VAL A 90 -10.88 -0.23 -13.45
N ALA A 91 -9.74 -0.81 -13.10
CA ALA A 91 -9.35 -0.97 -11.70
C ALA A 91 -8.99 0.40 -11.10
N THR A 92 -9.93 0.98 -10.38
CA THR A 92 -9.75 2.27 -9.69
C THR A 92 -8.90 2.12 -8.45
N LEU A 93 -9.15 1.06 -7.68
CA LEU A 93 -8.29 0.61 -6.60
C LEU A 93 -7.98 -0.87 -6.77
N SER A 94 -6.79 -1.28 -6.39
CA SER A 94 -6.43 -2.69 -6.30
C SER A 94 -5.74 -2.98 -4.98
N PHE A 95 -5.93 -4.19 -4.49
CA PHE A 95 -5.37 -4.63 -3.22
C PHE A 95 -4.56 -5.90 -3.36
N LEU A 96 -3.63 -6.08 -2.44
CA LEU A 96 -2.83 -7.28 -2.32
C LEU A 96 -2.48 -7.53 -0.86
N SER A 97 -2.60 -8.78 -0.40
CA SER A 97 -1.83 -9.30 0.73
C SER A 97 -0.57 -9.94 0.15
N PRO A 98 0.62 -9.31 0.28
CA PRO A 98 1.85 -9.82 -0.30
C PRO A 98 2.15 -11.26 0.12
N ALA A 99 2.86 -12.00 -0.72
CA ALA A 99 3.29 -13.34 -0.35
C ALA A 99 4.34 -13.29 0.76
N GLN A 100 4.30 -14.27 1.66
CA GLN A 100 5.29 -14.42 2.72
C GLN A 100 6.45 -15.31 2.31
N ASP A 101 6.19 -16.22 1.39
CA ASP A 101 7.11 -17.25 0.90
C ASP A 101 6.89 -17.53 -0.59
N LYS A 102 7.79 -18.32 -1.18
CA LYS A 102 7.73 -18.71 -2.59
C LYS A 102 6.50 -19.57 -2.92
N GLU A 103 6.03 -20.35 -1.97
CA GLU A 103 4.86 -21.21 -2.06
C GLU A 103 3.56 -20.42 -1.96
N ARG A 104 3.63 -19.13 -1.60
CA ARG A 104 2.50 -18.21 -1.44
C ARG A 104 1.44 -18.74 -0.47
N LEU A 105 1.89 -19.37 0.61
CA LEU A 105 1.01 -19.97 1.60
C LEU A 105 0.12 -18.95 2.28
N LEU A 106 -1.10 -19.36 2.63
CA LEU A 106 -2.05 -18.53 3.39
C LEU A 106 -1.71 -18.59 4.88
N THR A 107 -0.65 -17.89 5.26
CA THR A 107 -0.19 -17.78 6.64
C THR A 107 -1.17 -16.98 7.52
N PRO A 108 -1.09 -17.07 8.86
CA PRO A 108 -2.00 -16.33 9.75
C PRO A 108 -2.02 -14.82 9.48
N ASN A 109 -0.85 -14.18 9.34
CA ASN A 109 -0.75 -12.75 9.04
C ASN A 109 -1.31 -12.39 7.65
N ARG A 110 -1.10 -13.22 6.61
CA ARG A 110 -1.74 -13.03 5.32
C ARG A 110 -3.27 -13.11 5.40
N LYS A 111 -3.80 -14.06 6.17
CA LYS A 111 -5.25 -14.19 6.37
C LYS A 111 -5.84 -12.96 7.05
N VAL A 112 -5.14 -12.37 8.03
CA VAL A 112 -5.56 -11.12 8.66
C VAL A 112 -5.59 -9.98 7.64
N ALA A 113 -4.53 -9.80 6.85
CA ALA A 113 -4.50 -8.78 5.79
C ALA A 113 -5.61 -9.00 4.75
N MET A 114 -5.85 -10.24 4.33
CA MET A 114 -6.92 -10.60 3.39
C MET A 114 -8.32 -10.33 3.96
N ALA A 115 -8.54 -10.56 5.26
CA ALA A 115 -9.82 -10.25 5.90
C ALA A 115 -10.10 -8.74 5.86
N ILE A 116 -9.11 -7.90 6.17
CA ILE A 116 -9.23 -6.44 6.07
C ILE A 116 -9.51 -6.02 4.63
N ILE A 117 -8.82 -6.60 3.65
CA ILE A 117 -9.07 -6.33 2.21
C ILE A 117 -10.50 -6.71 1.83
N GLY A 118 -11.01 -7.81 2.38
CA GLY A 118 -12.41 -8.24 2.16
C GLY A 118 -13.42 -7.20 2.64
N GLU A 119 -13.23 -6.65 3.84
CA GLU A 119 -14.08 -5.59 4.39
C GLU A 119 -13.96 -4.30 3.57
N LEU A 120 -12.75 -3.89 3.21
CA LEU A 120 -12.54 -2.72 2.35
C LEU A 120 -13.23 -2.89 1.00
N ASN A 121 -13.12 -4.06 0.39
CA ASN A 121 -13.81 -4.35 -0.86
C ASN A 121 -15.33 -4.25 -0.70
N ALA A 122 -15.90 -4.83 0.36
CA ALA A 122 -17.33 -4.76 0.60
C ALA A 122 -17.85 -3.32 0.75
N MET A 123 -17.10 -2.45 1.43
CA MET A 123 -17.40 -1.03 1.56
C MET A 123 -17.30 -0.30 0.22
N LEU A 124 -16.20 -0.47 -0.49
CA LEU A 124 -15.91 0.24 -1.72
C LEU A 124 -16.79 -0.19 -2.91
N GLN A 125 -17.31 -1.42 -2.91
CA GLN A 125 -18.27 -1.86 -3.94
C GLN A 125 -19.57 -1.02 -3.94
N ASN A 126 -19.89 -0.33 -2.85
CA ASN A 126 -21.02 0.59 -2.82
C ASN A 126 -20.74 1.92 -3.53
N GLU A 127 -19.46 2.32 -3.62
CA GLU A 127 -19.05 3.58 -4.26
C GLU A 127 -18.53 3.39 -5.69
N ILE A 128 -17.72 2.36 -5.90
CA ILE A 128 -17.08 2.04 -7.18
C ILE A 128 -17.34 0.58 -7.58
N PRO A 129 -18.62 0.20 -7.83
CA PRO A 129 -18.99 -1.18 -8.12
C PRO A 129 -18.19 -1.72 -9.34
N ASN A 130 -17.62 -2.91 -9.18
CA ASN A 130 -16.83 -3.60 -10.19
C ASN A 130 -15.54 -2.89 -10.66
N ASN A 131 -15.06 -1.89 -9.90
CA ASN A 131 -13.83 -1.15 -10.21
C ASN A 131 -12.70 -1.43 -9.21
N ILE A 132 -12.81 -2.53 -8.46
CA ILE A 132 -11.81 -2.95 -7.49
C ILE A 132 -11.08 -4.18 -8.02
N GLY A 133 -9.76 -4.08 -8.14
CA GLY A 133 -8.89 -5.14 -8.60
C GLY A 133 -8.21 -5.89 -7.47
N ARG A 134 -7.78 -7.10 -7.78
CA ARG A 134 -6.82 -7.86 -6.98
C ARG A 134 -5.51 -7.93 -7.73
N TYR A 135 -4.42 -7.51 -7.09
CA TYR A 135 -3.11 -7.55 -7.69
C TYR A 135 -2.47 -8.95 -7.59
N ASP A 136 -1.50 -9.24 -8.43
CA ASP A 136 -0.75 -10.51 -8.42
C ASP A 136 0.14 -10.61 -7.15
N ASP A 137 0.13 -11.76 -6.50
CA ASP A 137 0.91 -12.07 -5.31
C ASP A 137 2.22 -12.83 -5.62
N GLY A 138 2.82 -12.59 -6.78
CA GLY A 138 4.14 -13.13 -7.14
C GLY A 138 5.19 -12.74 -6.10
N PHE A 139 5.80 -13.76 -5.45
CA PHE A 139 6.75 -13.54 -4.36
C PHE A 139 8.06 -12.93 -4.84
N ASN A 140 8.46 -11.85 -4.19
CA ASN A 140 9.78 -11.25 -4.35
C ASN A 140 10.23 -10.63 -3.01
N LEU A 141 11.10 -11.32 -2.31
CA LEU A 141 11.56 -10.89 -0.98
C LEU A 141 12.24 -9.51 -0.98
N ASN A 142 12.75 -9.04 -2.11
CA ASN A 142 13.31 -7.69 -2.23
C ASN A 142 12.23 -6.59 -2.32
N CYS A 143 10.95 -6.95 -2.47
CA CYS A 143 9.86 -5.99 -2.33
C CYS A 143 9.59 -5.69 -0.86
N VAL A 144 9.27 -4.43 -0.56
CA VAL A 144 8.99 -3.96 0.81
C VAL A 144 7.81 -4.73 1.42
N GLY A 145 6.73 -4.91 0.66
CA GLY A 145 5.53 -5.62 1.14
C GLY A 145 5.81 -7.07 1.50
N ASP A 146 6.51 -7.81 0.62
CA ASP A 146 6.88 -9.21 0.85
C ASP A 146 7.85 -9.35 2.01
N THR A 147 8.81 -8.42 2.15
CA THR A 147 9.73 -8.37 3.29
C THR A 147 8.97 -8.23 4.61
N PHE A 148 8.06 -7.28 4.73
CA PHE A 148 7.34 -7.07 5.99
C PHE A 148 6.34 -8.18 6.27
N GLN A 149 5.72 -8.73 5.24
CA GLN A 149 4.90 -9.92 5.35
C GLN A 149 5.74 -11.12 5.83
N ASN A 150 6.96 -11.29 5.32
CA ASN A 150 7.90 -12.33 5.74
C ASN A 150 8.34 -12.17 7.21
N PHE A 151 8.42 -10.94 7.72
CA PHE A 151 8.67 -10.68 9.14
C PHE A 151 7.48 -11.04 10.04
N GLY A 152 6.38 -11.51 9.50
CA GLY A 152 5.20 -11.94 10.26
C GLY A 152 4.20 -10.82 10.55
N VAL A 153 4.34 -9.65 9.94
CA VAL A 153 3.41 -8.53 10.11
C VAL A 153 2.36 -8.54 8.99
N PRO A 154 1.05 -8.52 9.33
CA PRO A 154 0.01 -8.35 8.33
C PRO A 154 0.27 -7.10 7.49
N THR A 155 0.51 -7.30 6.20
CA THR A 155 0.85 -6.22 5.27
C THR A 155 -0.18 -6.14 4.17
N LEU A 156 -0.70 -4.94 3.95
CA LEU A 156 -1.66 -4.63 2.90
C LEU A 156 -1.00 -3.71 1.87
N LEU A 157 -1.04 -4.11 0.61
CA LEU A 157 -0.63 -3.25 -0.49
C LEU A 157 -1.88 -2.67 -1.15
N TYR A 158 -1.84 -1.38 -1.39
CA TYR A 158 -2.85 -0.60 -2.10
C TYR A 158 -2.26 -0.06 -3.39
N GLU A 159 -2.98 -0.21 -4.48
CA GLU A 159 -2.65 0.41 -5.76
C GLU A 159 -3.73 1.44 -6.13
N ALA A 160 -3.35 2.71 -6.14
CA ALA A 160 -4.17 3.79 -6.65
C ALA A 160 -4.16 3.75 -8.19
N GLY A 161 -5.21 3.24 -8.78
CA GLY A 161 -5.38 3.09 -10.22
C GLY A 161 -5.96 4.33 -10.90
N HIS A 162 -6.99 4.17 -11.71
CA HIS A 162 -7.58 5.23 -12.50
C HIS A 162 -9.10 5.33 -12.29
N PHE A 163 -9.63 6.54 -12.38
CA PHE A 163 -11.05 6.80 -12.36
C PHE A 163 -11.42 7.67 -13.57
N ALA A 164 -12.59 7.47 -14.13
CA ALA A 164 -13.01 8.18 -15.33
C ALA A 164 -13.09 9.70 -15.08
N ASN A 165 -12.49 10.49 -15.96
CA ASN A 165 -12.44 11.97 -15.90
C ASN A 165 -11.75 12.55 -14.64
N ASP A 166 -10.99 11.74 -13.88
CA ASP A 166 -10.25 12.15 -12.68
C ASP A 166 -8.76 12.39 -13.00
N TYR A 167 -8.48 13.38 -13.86
CA TYR A 167 -7.11 13.67 -14.31
C TYR A 167 -6.20 14.13 -13.16
N ASP A 168 -6.77 14.90 -12.23
CA ASP A 168 -6.06 15.40 -11.05
C ASP A 168 -5.99 14.36 -9.90
N ARG A 169 -6.59 13.17 -10.10
CA ARG A 169 -6.60 12.04 -9.17
C ARG A 169 -7.22 12.37 -7.80
N GLU A 170 -8.14 13.32 -7.77
CA GLU A 170 -8.82 13.73 -6.53
C GLU A 170 -9.76 12.63 -6.04
N GLU A 171 -10.53 12.02 -6.95
CA GLU A 171 -11.45 10.93 -6.59
C GLU A 171 -10.69 9.67 -6.18
N VAL A 172 -9.65 9.29 -6.91
CA VAL A 172 -8.79 8.17 -6.51
C VAL A 172 -8.16 8.42 -5.13
N ARG A 173 -7.68 9.64 -4.86
CA ARG A 173 -7.16 10.00 -3.54
C ARG A 173 -8.21 9.92 -2.44
N ARG A 174 -9.45 10.38 -2.72
CA ARG A 174 -10.56 10.28 -1.78
C ARG A 174 -10.87 8.82 -1.41
N LEU A 175 -10.89 7.96 -2.41
CA LEU A 175 -11.19 6.53 -2.25
C LEU A 175 -10.07 5.74 -1.54
N MET A 176 -8.84 6.27 -1.51
CA MET A 176 -7.71 5.68 -0.79
C MET A 176 -7.79 5.89 0.73
N PHE A 177 -8.64 6.79 1.19
CA PHE A 177 -8.82 7.17 2.59
C PHE A 177 -10.22 6.85 3.13
#